data_b2fa6ec6d70ee7b1cdf53d313a6c1e19
#
_entry.id   b2fa6ec6d70ee7b1cdf53d313a6c1e19
#
_cell.length_a   1.000
_cell.length_b   1.000
_cell.length_c   1.000
_cell.angle_alpha   90.00
_cell.angle_beta   90.00
_cell.angle_gamma   90.00
#
_symmetry.space_group_name_H-M   'P 1'
#
loop_
_entity.id
_entity.type
_entity.pdbx_description
1 polymer ?
#
loop_
_entity_poly.entity_id
_entity_poly.type
_entity_poly.pdbx_seq_one_letter_code
_entity_poly.pdbx_strand_id
1 'polypeptide(L)'
;MKKTLLLLLLLPFCFAAAAEGAIDRAWVERNYRKTEYRIPMRDGVRLHTTVYAPCDTAGRHPILLTRTPYSCRPYGAEFSASLWKSFLKLYLEEGYILVFQDVRGRYMSEGEYVNLRPFIADKHSPEQIDEASDAYDTIDFLVREVAGNNGRVGIYGNSYPGFYALMAAASGHPALKAASPQAPVTDWFMGDDTHHNGVLFLRDAFSFIGGSFGRPMDNPTTEAAAAPRYVRTDEYDFFLRKATVNSLTQLLGDTVRFWNEMMRHPDYDDWWRERCSVRAMHDLRPAILVVGGLFDAEDCYGAWTTYASIRRQSPRTSCRMVAGPWVHGGWRSSNGGNRLGKMRFGDASLTDYYQQRIEVPFFNYYLLGKGDGGELAGATIFFTGENRWRTFEEWPPADARKEVLFLRSNGALSAERPIERESFSGYRSDPASPVPYDFPMRASRDKAYMVADQRFAAGRPDVLCFTTEPLAGDVTFAGGIRAVLQAAISTT
;
A
#
# COMPACT_ATOMS: atom_id res chain seq x y z
N MET A 1 -17.38 39.46 73.59
CA MET A 1 -17.47 38.40 72.62
C MET A 1 -16.77 38.92 71.30
N LYS A 2 -15.51 38.56 71.10
CA LYS A 2 -14.73 38.96 69.95
C LYS A 2 -14.89 37.85 68.85
N LYS A 3 -15.46 38.20 67.69
CA LYS A 3 -15.53 37.32 66.54
C LYS A 3 -14.25 37.49 65.70
N THR A 4 -13.42 36.46 65.65
CA THR A 4 -12.22 36.38 64.83
C THR A 4 -12.63 35.90 63.44
N LEU A 5 -12.43 36.74 62.43
CA LEU A 5 -12.67 36.46 61.01
C LEU A 5 -11.42 35.79 60.41
N LEU A 6 -11.50 34.50 60.03
CA LEU A 6 -10.43 33.78 59.38
C LEU A 6 -10.53 34.01 57.88
N LEU A 7 -9.60 34.80 57.38
CA LEU A 7 -9.48 35.06 55.91
C LEU A 7 -8.68 33.92 55.27
N LEU A 8 -9.34 33.01 54.52
CA LEU A 8 -8.68 32.02 53.66
C LEU A 8 -8.22 32.70 52.38
N LEU A 9 -6.91 32.88 52.27
CA LEU A 9 -6.27 33.27 51.01
C LEU A 9 -6.23 32.05 50.05
N LEU A 10 -7.14 32.01 49.10
CA LEU A 10 -7.06 31.14 47.94
C LEU A 10 -6.03 31.69 46.96
N LEU A 11 -4.84 31.12 46.94
CA LEU A 11 -3.85 31.35 45.86
C LEU A 11 -4.35 30.62 44.62
N PRO A 12 -4.52 31.30 43.45
CA PRO A 12 -4.78 30.59 42.22
C PRO A 12 -3.49 29.91 41.79
N PHE A 13 -3.45 28.58 41.83
CA PHE A 13 -2.48 27.81 41.05
C PHE A 13 -2.81 28.01 39.59
N CYS A 14 -2.17 28.97 38.94
CA CYS A 14 -2.06 28.99 37.48
C CYS A 14 -1.20 27.80 37.07
N PHE A 15 -1.83 26.71 36.66
CA PHE A 15 -1.19 25.78 35.77
C PHE A 15 -0.98 26.54 34.46
N ALA A 16 0.24 27.03 34.22
CA ALA A 16 0.69 27.38 32.93
C ALA A 16 0.72 26.08 32.11
N ALA A 17 -0.35 25.80 31.34
CA ALA A 17 -0.25 24.89 30.22
C ALA A 17 0.83 25.48 29.30
N ALA A 18 2.03 24.89 29.36
CA ALA A 18 3.03 25.17 28.32
C ALA A 18 2.33 24.90 26.99
N ALA A 19 2.21 25.92 26.16
CA ALA A 19 1.81 25.72 24.77
C ALA A 19 2.83 24.75 24.18
N GLU A 20 2.44 23.50 23.96
CA GLU A 20 3.25 22.53 23.25
C GLU A 20 3.53 23.14 21.87
N GLY A 21 4.79 23.56 21.67
CA GLY A 21 5.23 24.15 20.42
C GLY A 21 5.04 23.12 19.30
N ALA A 22 4.68 23.60 18.12
CA ALA A 22 4.50 22.73 16.94
C ALA A 22 5.72 21.81 16.76
N ILE A 23 5.49 20.56 16.45
CA ILE A 23 6.56 19.58 16.15
C ILE A 23 7.24 20.02 14.86
N ASP A 24 8.37 20.68 15.00
CA ASP A 24 9.28 21.10 13.94
C ASP A 24 10.63 20.36 14.06
N ARG A 25 11.55 20.69 13.19
CA ARG A 25 12.91 20.14 13.20
C ARG A 25 13.58 20.29 14.57
N ALA A 26 13.54 21.49 15.14
CA ALA A 26 14.21 21.80 16.39
C ALA A 26 13.59 21.04 17.57
N TRP A 27 12.26 20.86 17.56
CA TRP A 27 11.58 20.04 18.55
C TRP A 27 12.04 18.58 18.43
N VAL A 28 12.08 18.00 17.22
CA VAL A 28 12.50 16.60 17.01
C VAL A 28 13.95 16.39 17.46
N GLU A 29 14.88 17.25 17.06
CA GLU A 29 16.30 17.14 17.41
C GLU A 29 16.58 17.30 18.92
N ARG A 30 15.71 18.00 19.66
CA ARG A 30 15.81 18.10 21.12
C ARG A 30 15.23 16.91 21.86
N ASN A 31 14.14 16.31 21.34
CA ASN A 31 13.37 15.30 22.06
C ASN A 31 13.66 13.88 21.60
N TYR A 32 14.34 13.69 20.47
CA TYR A 32 14.65 12.40 19.91
C TYR A 32 16.14 12.24 19.64
N ARG A 33 16.61 10.99 19.77
CA ARG A 33 17.96 10.57 19.40
C ARG A 33 17.86 9.64 18.20
N LYS A 34 18.72 9.88 17.21
CA LYS A 34 18.94 8.98 16.08
C LYS A 34 20.07 8.01 16.40
N THR A 35 19.85 6.72 16.16
CA THR A 35 20.88 5.66 16.23
C THR A 35 20.75 4.77 15.01
N GLU A 36 21.88 4.39 14.43
CA GLU A 36 21.93 3.45 13.31
C GLU A 36 22.52 2.12 13.77
N TYR A 37 21.88 1.02 13.38
CA TYR A 37 22.29 -0.35 13.68
C TYR A 37 22.57 -1.11 12.39
N ARG A 38 23.44 -2.11 12.51
CA ARG A 38 23.67 -3.16 11.53
C ARG A 38 23.15 -4.47 12.13
N ILE A 39 21.85 -4.72 12.02
CA ILE A 39 21.20 -5.84 12.70
C ILE A 39 21.57 -7.15 12.00
N PRO A 40 22.20 -8.10 12.72
CA PRO A 40 22.53 -9.39 12.15
C PRO A 40 21.28 -10.25 12.01
N MET A 41 21.09 -10.81 10.83
CA MET A 41 20.09 -11.83 10.55
C MET A 41 20.64 -13.20 10.91
N ARG A 42 19.79 -14.22 11.00
CA ARG A 42 20.16 -15.60 11.38
C ARG A 42 21.20 -16.26 10.48
N ASP A 43 21.31 -15.82 9.22
CA ASP A 43 22.31 -16.28 8.24
C ASP A 43 23.58 -15.43 8.23
N GLY A 44 23.71 -14.47 9.16
CA GLY A 44 24.88 -13.60 9.32
C GLY A 44 24.87 -12.33 8.47
N VAL A 45 23.94 -12.17 7.53
CA VAL A 45 23.74 -10.92 6.76
C VAL A 45 23.27 -9.80 7.69
N ARG A 46 23.77 -8.57 7.48
CA ARG A 46 23.45 -7.42 8.34
C ARG A 46 22.57 -6.42 7.62
N LEU A 47 21.44 -6.08 8.24
CA LEU A 47 20.51 -5.09 7.69
C LEU A 47 20.68 -3.74 8.38
N HIS A 48 20.80 -2.68 7.57
CA HIS A 48 20.91 -1.31 8.06
C HIS A 48 19.55 -0.82 8.58
N THR A 49 19.55 -0.33 9.81
CA THR A 49 18.34 0.08 10.53
C THR A 49 18.57 1.39 11.25
N THR A 50 17.74 2.39 10.93
CA THR A 50 17.74 3.70 11.58
C THR A 50 16.63 3.74 12.63
N VAL A 51 16.98 4.10 13.86
CA VAL A 51 16.09 4.20 15.02
C VAL A 51 16.05 5.64 15.50
N TYR A 52 14.85 6.20 15.61
CA TYR A 52 14.58 7.48 16.26
C TYR A 52 13.84 7.19 17.56
N ALA A 53 14.52 7.33 18.70
CA ALA A 53 13.98 7.05 20.02
C ALA A 53 13.82 8.33 20.83
N PRO A 54 12.75 8.47 21.64
CA PRO A 54 12.63 9.58 22.59
C PRO A 54 13.85 9.69 23.49
N CYS A 55 14.25 10.91 23.83
CA CYS A 55 15.31 11.18 24.82
C CYS A 55 14.84 10.93 26.27
N ASP A 56 13.53 10.84 26.48
CA ASP A 56 12.95 10.48 27.76
C ASP A 56 13.29 9.02 28.09
N THR A 57 14.03 8.85 29.19
CA THR A 57 14.45 7.53 29.68
C THR A 57 13.53 6.97 30.75
N ALA A 58 12.60 7.76 31.28
CA ALA A 58 11.65 7.35 32.30
C ALA A 58 10.44 6.61 31.71
N GLY A 59 10.07 6.93 30.47
CA GLY A 59 8.97 6.30 29.75
C GLY A 59 9.30 4.93 29.17
N ARG A 60 8.26 4.19 28.84
CA ARG A 60 8.33 2.96 28.02
C ARG A 60 7.59 3.18 26.72
N HIS A 61 8.27 3.10 25.61
CA HIS A 61 7.86 3.55 24.28
C HIS A 61 7.56 2.38 23.34
N PRO A 62 6.46 2.38 22.60
CA PRO A 62 6.21 1.36 21.57
C PRO A 62 7.11 1.59 20.35
N ILE A 63 7.41 0.51 19.65
CA ILE A 63 8.17 0.57 18.41
C ILE A 63 7.20 0.55 17.22
N LEU A 64 7.38 1.46 16.27
CA LEU A 64 6.71 1.46 14.99
C LEU A 64 7.74 1.30 13.87
N LEU A 65 7.71 0.15 13.20
CA LEU A 65 8.68 -0.28 12.19
C LEU A 65 8.15 -0.03 10.78
N THR A 66 9.04 0.37 9.88
CA THR A 66 8.86 0.31 8.43
C THR A 66 10.08 -0.33 7.78
N ARG A 67 9.88 -1.35 6.94
CA ARG A 67 10.89 -1.98 6.10
C ARG A 67 10.70 -1.54 4.66
N THR A 68 11.77 -1.16 3.96
CA THR A 68 11.65 -0.53 2.63
C THR A 68 12.78 -0.94 1.68
N PRO A 69 12.49 -1.14 0.38
CA PRO A 69 13.49 -1.32 -0.65
C PRO A 69 13.93 0.03 -1.27
N TYR A 70 13.37 1.17 -0.78
CA TYR A 70 13.49 2.49 -1.38
C TYR A 70 14.45 3.44 -0.65
N SER A 71 15.23 2.94 0.31
CA SER A 71 16.13 3.68 1.19
C SER A 71 15.48 4.27 2.44
N CYS A 72 16.09 4.02 3.59
CA CYS A 72 15.73 4.65 4.86
C CYS A 72 16.55 5.91 5.17
N ARG A 73 17.12 6.55 4.12
CA ARG A 73 17.87 7.81 4.27
C ARG A 73 17.07 8.91 5.00
N PRO A 74 17.77 9.91 5.60
CA PRO A 74 19.21 10.17 5.51
C PRO A 74 20.03 9.24 6.37
N TYR A 75 21.22 8.87 5.90
CA TYR A 75 22.20 8.10 6.67
C TYR A 75 23.08 9.02 7.51
N GLY A 76 23.69 8.47 8.58
CA GLY A 76 24.55 9.23 9.49
C GLY A 76 23.75 10.11 10.44
N ALA A 77 24.27 11.26 10.81
CA ALA A 77 23.74 12.09 11.90
C ALA A 77 22.46 12.88 11.54
N GLU A 78 22.16 13.04 10.26
CA GLU A 78 21.03 13.88 9.81
C GLU A 78 19.69 13.21 10.12
N PHE A 79 18.71 14.00 10.60
CA PHE A 79 17.34 13.54 10.85
C PHE A 79 16.48 13.61 9.59
N SER A 80 15.59 12.64 9.41
CA SER A 80 14.64 12.65 8.30
C SER A 80 13.60 13.77 8.45
N ALA A 81 13.46 14.56 7.39
CA ALA A 81 12.44 15.61 7.37
C ALA A 81 10.99 15.09 7.43
N SER A 82 10.77 13.81 7.10
CA SER A 82 9.46 13.19 7.21
C SER A 82 8.94 13.16 8.66
N LEU A 83 9.82 13.17 9.66
CA LEU A 83 9.43 13.17 11.08
C LEU A 83 8.55 14.37 11.44
N TRP A 84 8.81 15.56 10.88
CA TRP A 84 8.02 16.78 11.18
C TRP A 84 7.19 17.30 10.01
N LYS A 85 7.42 16.82 8.77
CA LYS A 85 6.67 17.26 7.58
C LYS A 85 5.56 16.31 7.16
N SER A 86 5.42 15.15 7.81
CA SER A 86 4.42 14.15 7.46
C SER A 86 3.54 13.77 8.66
N PHE A 87 2.66 12.81 8.44
CA PHE A 87 1.81 12.20 9.48
C PHE A 87 2.63 11.56 10.63
N LEU A 88 3.92 11.30 10.44
CA LEU A 88 4.78 10.72 11.50
C LEU A 88 4.84 11.58 12.76
N LYS A 89 4.61 12.90 12.64
CA LYS A 89 4.50 13.79 13.81
C LYS A 89 3.46 13.31 14.82
N LEU A 90 2.34 12.69 14.38
CA LEU A 90 1.31 12.17 15.27
C LEU A 90 1.82 11.02 16.17
N TYR A 91 2.76 10.23 15.67
CA TYR A 91 3.42 9.18 16.46
C TYR A 91 4.52 9.74 17.38
N LEU A 92 5.18 10.83 16.95
CA LEU A 92 6.13 11.53 17.84
C LEU A 92 5.41 12.16 19.03
N GLU A 93 4.20 12.71 18.85
CA GLU A 93 3.34 13.22 19.91
C GLU A 93 3.01 12.15 20.96
N GLU A 94 2.81 10.91 20.50
CA GLU A 94 2.52 9.75 21.36
C GLU A 94 3.80 9.07 21.93
N GLY A 95 4.98 9.59 21.60
CA GLY A 95 6.25 9.09 22.11
C GLY A 95 6.72 7.79 21.51
N TYR A 96 6.38 7.47 20.27
CA TYR A 96 6.83 6.24 19.59
C TYR A 96 8.32 6.25 19.30
N ILE A 97 8.95 5.09 19.40
CA ILE A 97 10.24 4.79 18.75
C ILE A 97 9.94 4.48 17.29
N LEU A 98 10.44 5.32 16.38
CA LEU A 98 10.26 5.12 14.93
C LEU A 98 11.48 4.41 14.34
N VAL A 99 11.24 3.33 13.61
CA VAL A 99 12.30 2.48 13.04
C VAL A 99 12.11 2.33 11.54
N PHE A 100 13.19 2.59 10.79
CA PHE A 100 13.24 2.42 9.35
C PHE A 100 14.40 1.49 8.99
N GLN A 101 14.11 0.47 8.18
CA GLN A 101 15.11 -0.51 7.77
C GLN A 101 15.18 -0.65 6.27
N ASP A 102 16.39 -0.56 5.72
CA ASP A 102 16.66 -1.03 4.36
C ASP A 102 16.55 -2.55 4.33
N VAL A 103 15.75 -3.09 3.42
CA VAL A 103 15.61 -4.54 3.29
C VAL A 103 16.88 -5.16 2.70
N ARG A 104 17.03 -6.46 2.85
CA ARG A 104 18.14 -7.26 2.36
C ARG A 104 18.49 -6.93 0.90
N GLY A 105 19.78 -6.70 0.63
CA GLY A 105 20.30 -6.42 -0.69
C GLY A 105 19.91 -5.06 -1.28
N ARG A 106 19.44 -4.12 -0.43
CA ARG A 106 19.11 -2.75 -0.85
C ARG A 106 19.89 -1.75 -0.01
N TYR A 107 20.42 -0.73 -0.68
CA TYR A 107 21.12 0.41 -0.09
C TYR A 107 22.19 0.00 0.94
N MET A 108 22.06 0.39 2.19
CA MET A 108 23.05 0.13 3.22
C MET A 108 22.95 -1.26 3.86
N SER A 109 22.00 -2.09 3.44
CA SER A 109 21.88 -3.48 3.86
C SER A 109 22.68 -4.43 2.98
N GLU A 110 23.25 -5.47 3.59
CA GLU A 110 23.98 -6.54 2.93
C GLU A 110 23.04 -7.58 2.31
N GLY A 111 23.61 -8.55 1.61
CA GLY A 111 22.92 -9.69 1.04
C GLY A 111 22.38 -9.45 -0.36
N GLU A 112 21.58 -10.38 -0.87
CA GLU A 112 21.01 -10.34 -2.22
C GLU A 112 19.53 -9.93 -2.17
N TYR A 113 19.16 -8.96 -2.99
CA TYR A 113 17.78 -8.55 -3.18
C TYR A 113 17.04 -9.49 -4.12
N VAL A 114 15.91 -10.02 -3.66
CA VAL A 114 15.00 -10.84 -4.46
C VAL A 114 13.62 -10.20 -4.45
N ASN A 115 13.09 -9.86 -5.63
CA ASN A 115 11.75 -9.29 -5.76
C ASN A 115 10.70 -10.29 -5.29
N LEU A 116 9.83 -9.86 -4.36
CA LEU A 116 8.79 -10.67 -3.74
C LEU A 116 9.33 -12.06 -3.36
N ARG A 117 10.40 -12.06 -2.56
CA ARG A 117 11.03 -13.31 -2.12
C ARG A 117 9.97 -14.30 -1.63
N PRO A 118 9.92 -15.53 -2.18
CA PRO A 118 8.94 -16.53 -1.80
C PRO A 118 8.92 -16.80 -0.30
N PHE A 119 7.71 -16.88 0.26
CA PHE A 119 7.52 -17.24 1.66
C PHE A 119 7.77 -18.73 1.87
N ILE A 120 8.55 -19.07 2.89
CA ILE A 120 8.85 -20.43 3.30
C ILE A 120 8.06 -20.74 4.57
N ALA A 121 7.04 -21.58 4.48
CA ALA A 121 6.20 -21.92 5.63
C ALA A 121 6.97 -22.70 6.70
N ASP A 122 7.68 -23.74 6.29
CA ASP A 122 8.42 -24.65 7.18
C ASP A 122 9.93 -24.48 6.95
N LYS A 123 10.57 -23.71 7.81
CA LYS A 123 12.02 -23.48 7.77
C LYS A 123 12.73 -24.50 8.66
N HIS A 124 13.66 -25.24 8.08
CA HIS A 124 14.40 -26.32 8.76
C HIS A 124 15.86 -25.97 9.06
N SER A 125 16.35 -24.84 8.54
CA SER A 125 17.71 -24.35 8.80
C SER A 125 17.78 -22.82 8.79
N PRO A 126 18.81 -22.22 9.41
CA PRO A 126 19.02 -20.77 9.40
C PRO A 126 19.22 -20.17 8.00
N GLU A 127 19.70 -20.96 7.04
CA GLU A 127 19.93 -20.52 5.65
C GLU A 127 18.65 -20.39 4.85
N GLN A 128 17.56 -21.01 5.31
CA GLN A 128 16.23 -20.84 4.71
C GLN A 128 15.62 -19.53 5.16
N ILE A 129 15.98 -18.46 4.46
CA ILE A 129 15.57 -17.09 4.79
C ILE A 129 14.49 -16.58 3.84
N ASP A 130 13.60 -15.78 4.37
CA ASP A 130 12.62 -14.98 3.65
C ASP A 130 12.38 -13.65 4.37
N GLU A 131 11.44 -12.82 3.86
CA GLU A 131 11.16 -11.53 4.46
C GLU A 131 10.48 -11.63 5.84
N ALA A 132 9.82 -12.75 6.13
CA ALA A 132 9.24 -13.01 7.44
C ALA A 132 10.35 -13.35 8.47
N SER A 133 11.36 -14.12 8.09
CA SER A 133 12.50 -14.40 8.98
C SER A 133 13.35 -13.17 9.26
N ASP A 134 13.60 -12.34 8.23
CA ASP A 134 14.33 -11.07 8.41
C ASP A 134 13.55 -10.11 9.34
N ALA A 135 12.22 -10.07 9.20
CA ALA A 135 11.38 -9.28 10.10
C ALA A 135 11.40 -9.81 11.53
N TYR A 136 11.36 -11.14 11.70
CA TYR A 136 11.49 -11.78 13.02
C TYR A 136 12.77 -11.38 13.73
N ASP A 137 13.92 -11.59 13.06
CA ASP A 137 15.25 -11.30 13.61
C ASP A 137 15.42 -9.80 13.92
N THR A 138 14.87 -8.94 13.05
CA THR A 138 14.84 -7.49 13.27
C THR A 138 14.05 -7.11 14.52
N ILE A 139 12.83 -7.64 14.68
CA ILE A 139 11.98 -7.34 15.83
C ILE A 139 12.60 -7.86 17.12
N ASP A 140 13.16 -9.07 17.09
CA ASP A 140 13.83 -9.67 18.23
C ASP A 140 15.02 -8.81 18.72
N PHE A 141 15.85 -8.34 17.77
CA PHE A 141 16.93 -7.40 18.07
C PHE A 141 16.42 -6.09 18.69
N LEU A 142 15.40 -5.48 18.06
CA LEU A 142 14.87 -4.19 18.49
C LEU A 142 14.32 -4.22 19.93
N VAL A 143 13.59 -5.27 20.30
CA VAL A 143 13.03 -5.37 21.66
C VAL A 143 14.09 -5.68 22.72
N ARG A 144 15.22 -6.32 22.35
CA ARG A 144 16.32 -6.59 23.27
C ARG A 144 17.29 -5.42 23.42
N GLU A 145 17.62 -4.74 22.34
CA GLU A 145 18.77 -3.83 22.27
C GLU A 145 18.37 -2.35 22.33
N VAL A 146 17.16 -1.97 21.89
CA VAL A 146 16.72 -0.57 21.91
C VAL A 146 16.19 -0.21 23.29
N ALA A 147 16.96 0.59 24.02
CA ALA A 147 16.57 1.01 25.37
C ALA A 147 15.26 1.79 25.41
N GLY A 148 14.51 1.67 26.49
CA GLY A 148 13.26 2.40 26.71
C GLY A 148 12.05 1.85 25.92
N ASN A 149 12.17 0.74 25.16
CA ASN A 149 11.01 0.14 24.51
C ASN A 149 10.09 -0.58 25.53
N ASN A 150 8.80 -0.70 25.20
CA ASN A 150 7.79 -1.37 26.01
C ASN A 150 7.55 -2.84 25.64
N GLY A 151 8.35 -3.41 24.75
CA GLY A 151 8.21 -4.79 24.25
C GLY A 151 7.07 -5.00 23.24
N ARG A 152 6.43 -3.92 22.78
CA ARG A 152 5.36 -4.00 21.76
C ARG A 152 5.81 -3.32 20.48
N VAL A 153 5.61 -4.01 19.37
CA VAL A 153 6.00 -3.57 18.03
C VAL A 153 4.77 -3.50 17.12
N GLY A 154 4.67 -2.41 16.39
CA GLY A 154 3.80 -2.27 15.23
C GLY A 154 4.63 -2.18 13.96
N ILE A 155 4.05 -2.55 12.84
CA ILE A 155 4.65 -2.36 11.52
C ILE A 155 3.63 -1.80 10.55
N TYR A 156 4.06 -0.89 9.70
CA TYR A 156 3.25 -0.40 8.58
C TYR A 156 4.10 -0.24 7.32
N GLY A 157 3.43 -0.22 6.19
CA GLY A 157 4.07 0.08 4.92
C GLY A 157 3.06 0.26 3.82
N ASN A 158 3.39 1.10 2.84
CA ASN A 158 2.59 1.35 1.65
C ASN A 158 3.26 0.75 0.42
N SER A 159 2.51 0.04 -0.43
CA SER A 159 3.06 -0.56 -1.65
C SER A 159 3.99 -1.74 -1.34
N TYR A 160 5.18 -1.77 -1.89
CA TYR A 160 6.20 -2.76 -1.54
C TYR A 160 6.47 -2.83 -0.02
N PRO A 161 6.62 -1.71 0.73
CA PRO A 161 6.61 -1.75 2.19
C PRO A 161 5.36 -2.37 2.82
N GLY A 162 4.22 -2.35 2.14
CA GLY A 162 3.00 -3.07 2.53
C GLY A 162 3.16 -4.59 2.46
N PHE A 163 3.83 -5.10 1.43
CA PHE A 163 4.25 -6.49 1.35
C PHE A 163 5.16 -6.87 2.53
N TYR A 164 6.17 -6.05 2.87
CA TYR A 164 7.03 -6.31 4.02
C TYR A 164 6.27 -6.27 5.35
N ALA A 165 5.27 -5.40 5.49
CA ALA A 165 4.41 -5.38 6.68
C ALA A 165 3.60 -6.68 6.81
N LEU A 166 3.12 -7.22 5.69
CA LEU A 166 2.41 -8.50 5.65
C LEU A 166 3.34 -9.68 5.97
N MET A 167 4.55 -9.71 5.40
CA MET A 167 5.54 -10.74 5.71
C MET A 167 5.96 -10.69 7.19
N ALA A 168 6.08 -9.50 7.77
CA ALA A 168 6.34 -9.36 9.20
C ALA A 168 5.19 -9.91 10.03
N ALA A 169 3.93 -9.70 9.64
CA ALA A 169 2.78 -10.30 10.32
C ALA A 169 2.83 -11.83 10.29
N ALA A 170 3.30 -12.41 9.19
CA ALA A 170 3.51 -13.86 9.04
C ALA A 170 4.72 -14.40 9.80
N SER A 171 5.61 -13.54 10.31
CA SER A 171 6.79 -13.96 11.07
C SER A 171 6.46 -14.69 12.38
N GLY A 172 5.29 -14.44 12.93
CA GLY A 172 4.84 -15.03 14.19
C GLY A 172 5.54 -14.47 15.45
N HIS A 173 6.33 -13.40 15.34
CA HIS A 173 7.07 -12.83 16.47
C HIS A 173 6.12 -12.32 17.57
N PRO A 174 6.30 -12.73 18.84
CA PRO A 174 5.34 -12.43 19.92
C PRO A 174 5.22 -10.95 20.28
N ALA A 175 6.27 -10.15 20.04
CA ALA A 175 6.24 -8.70 20.30
C ALA A 175 5.46 -7.92 19.23
N LEU A 176 5.26 -8.49 18.02
CA LEU A 176 4.46 -7.83 16.97
C LEU A 176 2.99 -7.90 17.31
N LYS A 177 2.38 -6.77 17.65
CA LYS A 177 0.99 -6.66 18.10
C LYS A 177 0.04 -6.13 17.04
N ALA A 178 0.55 -5.31 16.10
CA ALA A 178 -0.25 -4.66 15.09
C ALA A 178 0.54 -4.55 13.78
N ALA A 179 -0.13 -4.76 12.64
CA ALA A 179 0.44 -4.54 11.32
C ALA A 179 -0.56 -3.84 10.40
N SER A 180 -0.07 -2.87 9.63
CA SER A 180 -0.88 -2.19 8.63
C SER A 180 -0.25 -2.31 7.24
N PRO A 181 -0.57 -3.40 6.51
CA PRO A 181 -0.26 -3.51 5.10
C PRO A 181 -1.19 -2.57 4.31
N GLN A 182 -0.60 -1.58 3.62
CA GLN A 182 -1.33 -0.52 2.94
C GLN A 182 -1.02 -0.61 1.45
N ALA A 183 -2.06 -0.74 0.61
CA ALA A 183 -1.92 -1.12 -0.79
C ALA A 183 -0.77 -2.13 -0.96
N PRO A 184 -0.82 -3.28 -0.25
CA PRO A 184 0.29 -4.22 -0.25
C PRO A 184 0.36 -4.93 -1.59
N VAL A 185 1.56 -5.10 -2.12
CA VAL A 185 1.79 -6.02 -3.23
C VAL A 185 1.45 -7.44 -2.77
N THR A 186 0.55 -8.09 -3.48
CA THR A 186 0.02 -9.42 -3.10
C THR A 186 0.26 -10.44 -4.20
N ASP A 187 -0.14 -10.13 -5.43
CA ASP A 187 0.05 -11.00 -6.58
C ASP A 187 0.30 -10.16 -7.85
N TRP A 188 1.52 -10.12 -8.29
CA TRP A 188 1.93 -9.31 -9.44
C TRP A 188 1.42 -9.82 -10.80
N PHE A 189 0.90 -11.03 -10.87
CA PHE A 189 0.29 -11.53 -12.09
C PHE A 189 -1.22 -11.29 -12.16
N MET A 190 -1.88 -11.31 -11.00
CA MET A 190 -3.34 -11.19 -10.98
C MET A 190 -3.82 -9.75 -10.91
N GLY A 191 -3.08 -8.83 -10.25
CA GLY A 191 -3.67 -7.52 -10.13
C GLY A 191 -2.84 -6.39 -9.54
N ASP A 192 -1.57 -6.60 -9.22
CA ASP A 192 -0.72 -5.57 -8.65
C ASP A 192 0.40 -5.19 -9.63
N ASP A 193 0.88 -3.94 -9.60
CA ASP A 193 1.99 -3.33 -10.35
C ASP A 193 2.25 -3.80 -11.78
N THR A 194 2.40 -5.09 -12.02
CA THR A 194 2.96 -5.59 -13.29
C THR A 194 1.93 -6.19 -14.25
N HIS A 195 0.84 -6.76 -13.74
CA HIS A 195 -0.24 -7.30 -14.57
C HIS A 195 -1.61 -7.05 -13.91
N HIS A 196 -2.65 -7.00 -14.72
CA HIS A 196 -4.03 -7.00 -14.28
C HIS A 196 -4.79 -8.15 -14.95
N ASN A 197 -5.23 -9.13 -14.18
CA ASN A 197 -5.85 -10.38 -14.65
C ASN A 197 -4.99 -11.11 -15.71
N GLY A 198 -3.66 -11.13 -15.50
CA GLY A 198 -2.70 -11.74 -16.41
C GLY A 198 -2.31 -10.87 -17.62
N VAL A 199 -2.91 -9.71 -17.82
CA VAL A 199 -2.52 -8.76 -18.87
C VAL A 199 -1.39 -7.87 -18.36
N LEU A 200 -0.26 -7.86 -19.06
CA LEU A 200 0.90 -7.04 -18.71
C LEU A 200 0.53 -5.55 -18.67
N PHE A 201 0.69 -4.95 -17.49
CA PHE A 201 0.52 -3.51 -17.30
C PHE A 201 1.77 -2.78 -17.76
N LEU A 202 1.94 -2.79 -19.09
CA LEU A 202 3.18 -2.54 -19.81
C LEU A 202 3.92 -1.27 -19.37
N ARG A 203 3.20 -0.15 -19.30
CA ARG A 203 3.80 1.15 -18.96
C ARG A 203 4.36 1.15 -17.55
N ASP A 204 3.61 0.64 -16.58
CA ASP A 204 3.98 0.67 -15.17
C ASP A 204 5.06 -0.37 -14.87
N ALA A 205 4.89 -1.60 -15.33
CA ALA A 205 5.90 -2.65 -15.22
C ALA A 205 7.24 -2.22 -15.83
N PHE A 206 7.23 -1.64 -17.05
CA PHE A 206 8.45 -1.17 -17.69
C PHE A 206 9.09 0.01 -16.97
N SER A 207 8.30 0.96 -16.49
CA SER A 207 8.83 2.15 -15.80
C SER A 207 9.37 1.82 -14.41
N PHE A 208 8.73 0.91 -13.69
CA PHE A 208 9.13 0.52 -12.34
C PHE A 208 10.28 -0.49 -12.38
N ILE A 209 10.06 -1.66 -12.98
CA ILE A 209 11.08 -2.72 -13.04
C ILE A 209 12.22 -2.37 -13.99
N GLY A 210 11.93 -1.79 -15.15
CA GLY A 210 12.93 -1.36 -16.12
C GLY A 210 13.70 -0.10 -15.73
N GLY A 211 13.22 0.63 -14.71
CA GLY A 211 13.84 1.83 -14.18
C GLY A 211 15.06 1.55 -13.28
N SER A 212 15.42 2.52 -12.46
CA SER A 212 16.52 2.38 -11.48
C SER A 212 16.24 1.31 -10.44
N PHE A 213 14.97 1.09 -10.08
CA PHE A 213 14.56 0.13 -9.07
C PHE A 213 14.96 -1.31 -9.41
N GLY A 214 14.71 -1.77 -10.61
CA GLY A 214 15.00 -3.15 -11.03
C GLY A 214 16.48 -3.44 -11.34
N ARG A 215 17.35 -2.44 -11.26
CA ARG A 215 18.79 -2.61 -11.54
C ARG A 215 19.54 -3.09 -10.30
N PRO A 216 20.59 -3.90 -10.49
CA PRO A 216 21.45 -4.33 -9.39
C PRO A 216 22.12 -3.12 -8.71
N MET A 217 22.41 -3.26 -7.44
CA MET A 217 23.14 -2.30 -6.62
C MET A 217 24.37 -2.98 -6.01
N ASP A 218 25.47 -2.25 -5.97
CA ASP A 218 26.67 -2.68 -5.27
C ASP A 218 26.55 -2.28 -3.78
N ASN A 219 25.69 -2.99 -3.05
CA ASN A 219 25.40 -2.70 -1.65
C ASN A 219 26.46 -3.31 -0.69
N PRO A 220 26.77 -2.65 0.45
CA PRO A 220 26.13 -1.43 0.96
C PRO A 220 26.48 -0.16 0.16
N THR A 221 25.48 0.65 -0.17
CA THR A 221 25.65 1.92 -0.87
C THR A 221 24.57 2.94 -0.47
N THR A 222 24.90 4.23 -0.47
CA THR A 222 23.93 5.31 -0.29
C THR A 222 23.27 5.75 -1.61
N GLU A 223 23.82 5.31 -2.75
CA GLU A 223 23.39 5.72 -4.07
C GLU A 223 22.37 4.77 -4.67
N ALA A 224 21.35 5.35 -5.32
CA ALA A 224 20.44 4.56 -6.14
C ALA A 224 21.14 4.10 -7.43
N ALA A 225 20.75 2.94 -7.96
CA ALA A 225 21.19 2.50 -9.26
C ALA A 225 20.83 3.54 -10.34
N ALA A 226 21.73 3.75 -11.30
CA ALA A 226 21.50 4.70 -12.37
C ALA A 226 20.28 4.34 -13.21
N ALA A 227 19.39 5.30 -13.43
CA ALA A 227 18.25 5.09 -14.33
C ALA A 227 18.73 4.88 -15.77
N PRO A 228 18.02 4.05 -16.57
CA PRO A 228 18.36 3.89 -17.97
C PRO A 228 18.19 5.21 -18.73
N ARG A 229 19.12 5.49 -19.64
CA ARG A 229 19.06 6.68 -20.49
C ARG A 229 18.39 6.33 -21.80
N TYR A 230 17.11 6.63 -21.91
CA TYR A 230 16.38 6.66 -23.19
C TYR A 230 15.44 7.86 -23.22
N VAL A 231 15.30 8.45 -24.40
CA VAL A 231 14.43 9.63 -24.59
C VAL A 231 12.99 9.14 -24.73
N ARG A 232 12.11 9.70 -23.91
CA ARG A 232 10.67 9.43 -23.93
C ARG A 232 9.92 10.74 -23.82
N THR A 233 9.50 11.28 -24.96
CA THR A 233 8.77 12.55 -25.03
C THR A 233 7.26 12.36 -24.89
N ASP A 234 6.76 11.23 -25.41
CA ASP A 234 5.38 10.78 -25.35
C ASP A 234 5.38 9.27 -25.09
N GLU A 235 4.67 8.80 -24.07
CA GLU A 235 4.69 7.38 -23.69
C GLU A 235 3.93 6.52 -24.70
N TYR A 236 2.80 7.01 -25.23
CA TYR A 236 2.03 6.24 -26.21
C TYR A 236 2.86 5.99 -27.48
N ASP A 237 3.45 7.04 -28.04
CA ASP A 237 4.31 6.97 -29.22
C ASP A 237 5.57 6.11 -28.94
N PHE A 238 6.17 6.23 -27.77
CA PHE A 238 7.31 5.43 -27.37
C PHE A 238 7.01 3.93 -27.43
N PHE A 239 5.92 3.48 -26.77
CA PHE A 239 5.57 2.07 -26.74
C PHE A 239 5.08 1.57 -28.09
N LEU A 240 4.33 2.39 -28.84
CA LEU A 240 3.89 2.07 -30.21
C LEU A 240 5.09 1.79 -31.15
N ARG A 241 6.12 2.65 -31.11
CA ARG A 241 7.33 2.46 -31.94
C ARG A 241 8.17 1.25 -31.50
N LYS A 242 8.09 0.83 -30.25
CA LYS A 242 8.78 -0.39 -29.80
C LYS A 242 8.11 -1.65 -30.33
N ALA A 243 6.85 -1.58 -30.68
CA ALA A 243 6.03 -2.59 -31.33
C ALA A 243 5.90 -3.93 -30.57
N THR A 244 6.93 -4.39 -29.90
CA THR A 244 6.92 -5.66 -29.17
C THR A 244 7.60 -5.55 -27.81
N VAL A 245 7.19 -6.38 -26.86
CA VAL A 245 7.82 -6.51 -25.54
C VAL A 245 9.30 -6.93 -25.67
N ASN A 246 9.64 -7.75 -26.68
CA ASN A 246 11.02 -8.14 -26.92
C ASN A 246 11.93 -6.94 -27.26
N SER A 247 11.42 -5.93 -27.97
CA SER A 247 12.18 -4.71 -28.24
C SER A 247 12.45 -3.90 -26.96
N LEU A 248 11.57 -3.96 -25.96
CA LEU A 248 11.77 -3.37 -24.66
C LEU A 248 12.81 -4.16 -23.84
N THR A 249 12.76 -5.48 -23.90
CA THR A 249 13.75 -6.37 -23.28
C THR A 249 15.15 -6.09 -23.82
N GLN A 250 15.30 -5.96 -25.15
CA GLN A 250 16.56 -5.59 -25.78
C GLN A 250 17.06 -4.21 -25.32
N LEU A 251 16.16 -3.25 -25.14
CA LEU A 251 16.51 -1.91 -24.64
C LEU A 251 17.04 -1.92 -23.19
N LEU A 252 16.47 -2.77 -22.33
CA LEU A 252 16.89 -2.93 -20.94
C LEU A 252 18.17 -3.76 -20.79
N GLY A 253 18.40 -4.71 -21.71
CA GLY A 253 19.54 -5.64 -21.70
C GLY A 253 19.47 -6.63 -20.52
N ASP A 254 20.59 -7.29 -20.25
CA ASP A 254 20.68 -8.37 -19.26
C ASP A 254 20.75 -7.87 -17.81
N THR A 255 20.95 -6.59 -17.58
CA THR A 255 21.17 -6.02 -16.24
C THR A 255 19.88 -5.97 -15.41
N VAL A 256 18.70 -5.92 -16.02
CA VAL A 256 17.42 -5.93 -15.32
C VAL A 256 16.91 -7.37 -15.21
N ARG A 257 17.54 -8.16 -14.33
CA ARG A 257 17.29 -9.61 -14.21
C ARG A 257 15.82 -9.95 -14.01
N PHE A 258 15.14 -9.24 -13.11
CA PHE A 258 13.74 -9.53 -12.80
C PHE A 258 12.81 -9.27 -14.00
N TRP A 259 13.06 -8.25 -14.83
CA TRP A 259 12.33 -8.07 -16.09
C TRP A 259 12.50 -9.28 -17.00
N ASN A 260 13.74 -9.75 -17.15
CA ASN A 260 14.05 -10.88 -18.02
C ASN A 260 13.43 -12.20 -17.51
N GLU A 261 13.35 -12.37 -16.19
CA GLU A 261 12.64 -13.51 -15.56
C GLU A 261 11.14 -13.40 -15.82
N MET A 262 10.53 -12.26 -15.57
CA MET A 262 9.11 -11.99 -15.86
C MET A 262 8.74 -12.37 -17.30
N MET A 263 9.58 -11.99 -18.28
CA MET A 263 9.34 -12.27 -19.71
C MET A 263 9.47 -13.75 -20.07
N ARG A 264 10.14 -14.57 -19.24
CA ARG A 264 10.18 -16.03 -19.40
C ARG A 264 8.98 -16.75 -18.82
N HIS A 265 8.19 -16.05 -17.99
CA HIS A 265 7.00 -16.55 -17.30
C HIS A 265 5.75 -15.79 -17.76
N PRO A 266 5.33 -15.92 -19.06
CA PRO A 266 4.20 -15.18 -19.61
C PRO A 266 2.84 -15.67 -19.09
N ASP A 267 2.79 -16.87 -18.48
CA ASP A 267 1.59 -17.49 -17.92
C ASP A 267 1.68 -17.53 -16.39
N TYR A 268 0.52 -17.71 -15.73
CA TYR A 268 0.45 -17.85 -14.27
C TYR A 268 0.93 -19.24 -13.83
N ASP A 269 2.24 -19.42 -13.82
CA ASP A 269 2.93 -20.63 -13.42
C ASP A 269 3.37 -20.61 -11.95
N ASP A 270 4.17 -21.60 -11.54
CA ASP A 270 4.64 -21.73 -10.16
C ASP A 270 5.59 -20.62 -9.77
N TRP A 271 6.35 -20.04 -10.72
CA TRP A 271 7.23 -18.90 -10.45
C TRP A 271 6.46 -17.69 -9.89
N TRP A 272 5.27 -17.39 -10.45
CA TRP A 272 4.36 -16.35 -9.95
C TRP A 272 3.67 -16.77 -8.65
N ARG A 273 3.15 -18.01 -8.59
CA ARG A 273 2.44 -18.52 -7.42
C ARG A 273 3.29 -18.54 -6.16
N GLU A 274 4.58 -18.85 -6.28
CA GLU A 274 5.52 -18.82 -5.15
C GLU A 274 5.73 -17.41 -4.61
N ARG A 275 5.63 -16.39 -5.45
CA ARG A 275 5.75 -14.98 -5.09
C ARG A 275 4.46 -14.35 -4.58
N CYS A 276 3.34 -15.03 -4.69
CA CYS A 276 2.06 -14.58 -4.19
C CYS A 276 2.03 -14.60 -2.65
N SER A 277 1.90 -13.42 -2.02
CA SER A 277 1.95 -13.27 -0.57
C SER A 277 0.74 -13.86 0.17
N VAL A 278 -0.34 -14.22 -0.53
CA VAL A 278 -1.52 -14.91 0.04
C VAL A 278 -1.11 -16.19 0.78
N ARG A 279 -0.04 -16.85 0.35
CA ARG A 279 0.49 -18.07 0.99
C ARG A 279 0.98 -17.86 2.43
N ALA A 280 1.29 -16.63 2.80
CA ALA A 280 1.77 -16.28 4.15
C ALA A 280 0.64 -15.89 5.12
N MET A 281 -0.63 -15.83 4.67
CA MET A 281 -1.75 -15.27 5.45
C MET A 281 -2.47 -16.29 6.35
N HIS A 282 -1.75 -17.26 6.88
CA HIS A 282 -2.28 -18.27 7.79
C HIS A 282 -1.96 -17.95 9.24
N ASP A 283 -2.94 -18.10 10.12
CA ASP A 283 -2.79 -18.00 11.59
C ASP A 283 -2.00 -16.76 12.07
N LEU A 284 -2.26 -15.62 11.43
CA LEU A 284 -1.61 -14.36 11.79
C LEU A 284 -1.98 -13.95 13.22
N ARG A 285 -0.98 -13.60 14.01
CA ARG A 285 -1.16 -13.23 15.42
C ARG A 285 -1.44 -11.75 15.67
N PRO A 286 -0.77 -10.80 14.95
CA PRO A 286 -1.03 -9.38 15.18
C PRO A 286 -2.40 -8.97 14.66
N ALA A 287 -2.95 -7.89 15.22
CA ALA A 287 -4.09 -7.22 14.62
C ALA A 287 -3.69 -6.59 13.28
N ILE A 288 -4.57 -6.66 12.29
CA ILE A 288 -4.28 -6.21 10.93
C ILE A 288 -5.22 -5.06 10.55
N LEU A 289 -4.65 -3.98 10.01
CA LEU A 289 -5.36 -2.87 9.38
C LEU A 289 -4.93 -2.77 7.92
N VAL A 290 -5.72 -3.33 7.02
CA VAL A 290 -5.50 -3.22 5.57
C VAL A 290 -6.02 -1.88 5.09
N VAL A 291 -5.25 -1.18 4.26
CA VAL A 291 -5.63 0.12 3.69
C VAL A 291 -5.49 0.08 2.18
N GLY A 292 -6.44 0.69 1.47
CA GLY A 292 -6.38 0.78 0.01
C GLY A 292 -7.04 2.04 -0.54
N GLY A 293 -6.74 2.34 -1.79
CA GLY A 293 -7.36 3.41 -2.56
C GLY A 293 -8.34 2.86 -3.59
N LEU A 294 -9.55 3.43 -3.67
CA LEU A 294 -10.54 3.04 -4.69
C LEU A 294 -10.10 3.41 -6.12
N PHE A 295 -9.19 4.37 -6.25
CA PHE A 295 -8.58 4.80 -7.51
C PHE A 295 -7.09 4.50 -7.55
N ASP A 296 -6.66 3.44 -6.85
CA ASP A 296 -5.30 2.94 -6.92
C ASP A 296 -5.13 2.11 -8.20
N ALA A 297 -4.32 2.62 -9.12
CA ALA A 297 -4.04 1.95 -10.39
C ALA A 297 -2.91 0.93 -10.30
N GLU A 298 -2.22 0.87 -9.16
CA GLU A 298 -1.06 0.03 -8.93
C GLU A 298 -1.46 -1.21 -8.10
N ASP A 299 -1.85 -1.02 -6.83
CA ASP A 299 -2.07 -2.11 -5.88
C ASP A 299 -3.49 -2.12 -5.26
N CYS A 300 -4.52 -1.82 -6.05
CA CYS A 300 -5.91 -1.92 -5.60
C CYS A 300 -6.30 -3.38 -5.31
N TYR A 301 -5.90 -4.30 -6.16
CA TYR A 301 -6.17 -5.74 -6.02
C TYR A 301 -5.57 -6.30 -4.73
N GLY A 302 -4.31 -5.93 -4.42
CA GLY A 302 -3.59 -6.42 -3.25
C GLY A 302 -4.28 -6.09 -1.94
N ALA A 303 -4.83 -4.89 -1.80
CA ALA A 303 -5.55 -4.49 -0.59
C ALA A 303 -6.79 -5.37 -0.35
N TRP A 304 -7.65 -5.54 -1.36
CA TRP A 304 -8.87 -6.35 -1.25
C TRP A 304 -8.57 -7.84 -1.08
N THR A 305 -7.58 -8.35 -1.81
CA THR A 305 -7.15 -9.76 -1.74
C THR A 305 -6.54 -10.08 -0.39
N THR A 306 -5.72 -9.19 0.18
CA THR A 306 -5.15 -9.32 1.53
C THR A 306 -6.26 -9.42 2.57
N TYR A 307 -7.21 -8.48 2.57
CA TYR A 307 -8.33 -8.51 3.53
C TYR A 307 -9.15 -9.78 3.43
N ALA A 308 -9.59 -10.14 2.22
CA ALA A 308 -10.40 -11.33 1.99
C ALA A 308 -9.66 -12.64 2.35
N SER A 309 -8.36 -12.71 2.05
CA SER A 309 -7.54 -13.89 2.32
C SER A 309 -7.27 -14.08 3.80
N ILE A 310 -6.97 -13.01 4.55
CA ILE A 310 -6.78 -13.07 5.99
C ILE A 310 -8.07 -13.53 6.67
N ARG A 311 -9.21 -12.96 6.32
CA ARG A 311 -10.50 -13.39 6.90
C ARG A 311 -10.80 -14.88 6.67
N ARG A 312 -10.39 -15.41 5.52
CA ARG A 312 -10.58 -16.85 5.18
C ARG A 312 -9.56 -17.76 5.85
N GLN A 313 -8.26 -17.37 5.85
CA GLN A 313 -7.14 -18.22 6.26
C GLN A 313 -6.73 -18.01 7.72
N SER A 314 -7.07 -16.85 8.29
CA SER A 314 -6.79 -16.46 9.66
C SER A 314 -8.05 -15.94 10.36
N PRO A 315 -9.13 -16.74 10.49
CA PRO A 315 -10.44 -16.25 10.95
C PRO A 315 -10.43 -15.73 12.41
N ARG A 316 -9.40 -16.06 13.18
CA ARG A 316 -9.22 -15.56 14.55
C ARG A 316 -8.47 -14.22 14.61
N THR A 317 -7.89 -13.79 13.50
CA THR A 317 -7.14 -12.53 13.42
C THR A 317 -8.10 -11.35 13.38
N SER A 318 -7.88 -10.37 14.24
CA SER A 318 -8.57 -9.08 14.13
C SER A 318 -8.11 -8.37 12.86
N CYS A 319 -8.90 -8.47 11.79
CA CYS A 319 -8.58 -7.90 10.49
C CYS A 319 -9.62 -6.85 10.09
N ARG A 320 -9.15 -5.64 9.78
CA ARG A 320 -9.96 -4.50 9.39
C ARG A 320 -9.53 -3.97 8.02
N MET A 321 -10.47 -3.35 7.30
CA MET A 321 -10.26 -2.74 6.00
C MET A 321 -10.63 -1.27 6.01
N VAL A 322 -9.79 -0.43 5.41
CA VAL A 322 -10.12 0.97 5.10
C VAL A 322 -9.87 1.22 3.63
N ALA A 323 -10.89 1.74 2.93
CA ALA A 323 -10.75 2.15 1.53
C ALA A 323 -11.35 3.54 1.31
N GLY A 324 -10.51 4.48 0.88
CA GLY A 324 -10.92 5.84 0.55
C GLY A 324 -10.79 6.14 -0.94
N PRO A 325 -11.28 7.29 -1.41
CA PRO A 325 -11.25 7.67 -2.82
C PRO A 325 -9.85 8.17 -3.23
N TRP A 326 -8.85 7.39 -2.92
CA TRP A 326 -7.44 7.73 -3.08
C TRP A 326 -6.81 7.00 -4.27
N VAL A 327 -5.82 7.64 -4.84
CA VAL A 327 -4.81 6.99 -5.67
C VAL A 327 -3.78 6.27 -4.79
N HIS A 328 -2.85 5.57 -5.37
CA HIS A 328 -1.75 4.90 -4.67
C HIS A 328 -1.05 5.84 -3.65
N GLY A 329 -1.10 5.48 -2.37
CA GLY A 329 -0.56 6.27 -1.26
C GLY A 329 -1.31 7.56 -0.92
N GLY A 330 -2.48 7.82 -1.52
CA GLY A 330 -3.22 9.07 -1.37
C GLY A 330 -3.73 9.35 0.04
N TRP A 331 -3.86 8.35 0.90
CA TRP A 331 -4.19 8.49 2.34
C TRP A 331 -3.09 9.14 3.19
N ARG A 332 -1.94 9.42 2.60
CA ARG A 332 -0.81 10.14 3.21
C ARG A 332 -0.57 11.49 2.57
N SER A 333 -1.48 11.95 1.72
CA SER A 333 -1.34 13.21 1.00
C SER A 333 -1.47 14.41 1.93
N SER A 334 -0.57 15.36 1.79
CA SER A 334 -0.61 16.63 2.55
C SER A 334 -1.72 17.60 2.09
N ASN A 335 -2.40 17.31 0.97
CA ASN A 335 -3.49 18.15 0.44
C ASN A 335 -4.89 17.66 0.85
N GLY A 336 -4.99 16.83 1.88
CA GLY A 336 -6.26 16.35 2.43
C GLY A 336 -6.85 15.12 1.73
N GLY A 337 -6.34 14.71 0.57
CA GLY A 337 -6.76 13.47 -0.14
C GLY A 337 -8.22 13.46 -0.62
N ASN A 338 -8.89 14.62 -0.70
CA ASN A 338 -10.30 14.75 -1.08
C ASN A 338 -10.51 15.23 -2.52
N ARG A 339 -9.47 15.17 -3.36
CA ARG A 339 -9.53 15.55 -4.77
C ARG A 339 -8.72 14.59 -5.63
N LEU A 340 -9.25 14.31 -6.82
CA LEU A 340 -8.55 13.58 -7.87
C LEU A 340 -8.97 14.13 -9.23
N GLY A 341 -8.05 14.74 -9.96
CA GLY A 341 -8.37 15.44 -11.19
C GLY A 341 -9.44 16.51 -10.96
N LYS A 342 -10.55 16.41 -11.69
CA LYS A 342 -11.72 17.29 -11.54
C LYS A 342 -12.72 16.83 -10.47
N MET A 343 -12.57 15.59 -9.97
CA MET A 343 -13.46 15.04 -8.94
C MET A 343 -13.13 15.63 -7.56
N ARG A 344 -14.19 15.88 -6.77
CA ARG A 344 -14.10 16.32 -5.39
C ARG A 344 -14.96 15.42 -4.52
N PHE A 345 -14.37 14.94 -3.44
CA PHE A 345 -14.97 13.99 -2.50
C PHE A 345 -15.29 14.68 -1.17
N GLY A 346 -16.15 15.71 -1.24
CA GLY A 346 -16.48 16.53 -0.08
C GLY A 346 -15.42 17.59 0.24
N ASP A 347 -15.61 18.29 1.36
CA ASP A 347 -14.78 19.42 1.78
C ASP A 347 -13.77 19.04 2.89
N ALA A 348 -14.09 18.01 3.65
CA ALA A 348 -13.24 17.57 4.75
C ALA A 348 -11.95 16.88 4.25
N SER A 349 -10.89 16.98 5.03
CA SER A 349 -9.66 16.21 4.82
C SER A 349 -9.93 14.73 5.11
N LEU A 350 -9.87 13.90 4.07
CA LEU A 350 -10.02 12.45 4.18
C LEU A 350 -8.74 11.80 4.74
N THR A 351 -7.59 12.43 4.51
CA THR A 351 -6.30 12.01 5.05
C THR A 351 -6.26 12.20 6.57
N ASP A 352 -6.68 13.37 7.07
CA ASP A 352 -6.70 13.63 8.51
C ASP A 352 -7.73 12.73 9.21
N TYR A 353 -8.88 12.50 8.60
CA TYR A 353 -9.86 11.54 9.12
C TYR A 353 -9.24 10.15 9.28
N TYR A 354 -8.58 9.64 8.24
CA TYR A 354 -7.93 8.33 8.28
C TYR A 354 -6.84 8.27 9.36
N GLN A 355 -5.92 9.23 9.37
CA GLN A 355 -4.78 9.21 10.26
C GLN A 355 -5.18 9.38 11.72
N GLN A 356 -6.04 10.39 12.02
CA GLN A 356 -6.37 10.75 13.40
C GLN A 356 -7.51 9.91 14.00
N ARG A 357 -8.39 9.33 13.16
CA ARG A 357 -9.55 8.55 13.65
C ARG A 357 -9.41 7.05 13.46
N ILE A 358 -8.46 6.60 12.64
CA ILE A 358 -8.31 5.17 12.33
C ILE A 358 -6.88 4.68 12.59
N GLU A 359 -5.87 5.19 11.85
CA GLU A 359 -4.51 4.61 11.89
C GLU A 359 -3.83 4.81 13.23
N VAL A 360 -3.75 6.04 13.74
CA VAL A 360 -3.11 6.33 15.02
C VAL A 360 -3.88 5.69 16.19
N PRO A 361 -5.22 5.77 16.30
CA PRO A 361 -5.98 5.05 17.32
C PRO A 361 -5.79 3.52 17.26
N PHE A 362 -5.71 2.92 16.06
CA PHE A 362 -5.41 1.50 15.90
C PHE A 362 -4.07 1.12 16.54
N PHE A 363 -3.00 1.81 16.21
CA PHE A 363 -1.69 1.53 16.79
C PHE A 363 -1.64 1.87 18.30
N ASN A 364 -2.22 2.98 18.73
CA ASN A 364 -2.28 3.37 20.14
C ASN A 364 -2.99 2.32 21.00
N TYR A 365 -4.06 1.73 20.52
CA TYR A 365 -4.77 0.68 21.23
C TYR A 365 -3.90 -0.56 21.44
N TYR A 366 -3.31 -1.09 20.37
CA TYR A 366 -2.53 -2.34 20.47
C TYR A 366 -1.14 -2.16 21.09
N LEU A 367 -0.54 -0.98 20.96
CA LEU A 367 0.85 -0.75 21.39
C LEU A 367 0.97 0.02 22.69
N LEU A 368 0.04 0.91 23.00
CA LEU A 368 0.00 1.71 24.22
C LEU A 368 -1.13 1.31 25.16
N GLY A 369 -2.14 0.57 24.71
CA GLY A 369 -3.35 0.29 25.48
C GLY A 369 -4.23 1.54 25.66
N LYS A 370 -4.15 2.51 24.73
CA LYS A 370 -4.89 3.76 24.78
C LYS A 370 -6.06 3.77 23.79
N GLY A 371 -7.16 4.44 24.19
CA GLY A 371 -8.31 4.67 23.31
C GLY A 371 -9.14 3.43 23.03
N ASP A 372 -9.95 3.53 21.97
CA ASP A 372 -10.97 2.56 21.55
C ASP A 372 -10.63 1.91 20.20
N GLY A 373 -9.37 1.92 19.79
CA GLY A 373 -8.93 1.37 18.51
C GLY A 373 -9.29 -0.11 18.30
N GLY A 374 -9.62 -0.84 19.38
CA GLY A 374 -10.16 -2.19 19.33
C GLY A 374 -11.63 -2.25 18.84
N GLU A 375 -12.36 -1.15 18.94
CA GLU A 375 -13.76 -1.03 18.52
C GLU A 375 -13.93 -0.49 17.10
N LEU A 376 -12.82 -0.22 16.38
CA LEU A 376 -12.89 0.16 14.97
C LEU A 376 -13.66 -0.88 14.17
N ALA A 377 -14.52 -0.43 13.27
CA ALA A 377 -15.34 -1.28 12.42
C ALA A 377 -14.51 -2.28 11.59
N GLY A 378 -15.09 -3.41 11.24
CA GLY A 378 -14.47 -4.42 10.39
C GLY A 378 -14.11 -3.91 9.00
N ALA A 379 -14.91 -2.98 8.46
CA ALA A 379 -14.58 -2.23 7.26
C ALA A 379 -15.09 -0.77 7.34
N THR A 380 -14.26 0.17 6.92
CA THR A 380 -14.59 1.60 6.79
C THR A 380 -14.33 2.03 5.34
N ILE A 381 -15.40 2.24 4.59
CA ILE A 381 -15.33 2.46 3.13
C ILE A 381 -15.93 3.81 2.78
N PHE A 382 -15.25 4.56 1.93
CA PHE A 382 -15.79 5.82 1.42
C PHE A 382 -16.69 5.59 0.21
N PHE A 383 -17.92 6.05 0.28
CA PHE A 383 -18.90 5.97 -0.82
C PHE A 383 -18.83 7.25 -1.64
N THR A 384 -18.26 7.14 -2.84
CA THR A 384 -17.93 8.29 -3.68
C THR A 384 -19.16 9.08 -4.17
N GLY A 385 -20.27 8.40 -4.44
CA GLY A 385 -21.53 9.07 -4.83
C GLY A 385 -22.20 9.84 -3.69
N GLU A 386 -22.04 9.32 -2.46
CA GLU A 386 -22.58 9.94 -1.24
C GLU A 386 -21.59 10.91 -0.59
N ASN A 387 -20.33 10.88 -0.98
CA ASN A 387 -19.21 11.64 -0.39
C ASN A 387 -19.11 11.49 1.12
N ARG A 388 -19.25 10.27 1.62
CA ARG A 388 -19.16 9.97 3.06
C ARG A 388 -18.56 8.61 3.34
N TRP A 389 -18.00 8.48 4.54
CA TRP A 389 -17.58 7.21 5.09
C TRP A 389 -18.79 6.40 5.59
N ARG A 390 -18.77 5.10 5.32
CA ARG A 390 -19.69 4.12 5.90
C ARG A 390 -18.89 3.01 6.56
N THR A 391 -19.42 2.50 7.67
CA THR A 391 -18.81 1.43 8.46
C THR A 391 -19.63 0.17 8.37
N PHE A 392 -18.96 -0.98 8.37
CA PHE A 392 -19.55 -2.30 8.25
C PHE A 392 -18.84 -3.27 9.19
N GLU A 393 -19.52 -4.30 9.65
CA GLU A 393 -18.90 -5.39 10.41
C GLU A 393 -17.92 -6.18 9.54
N GLU A 394 -18.27 -6.35 8.25
CA GLU A 394 -17.43 -7.01 7.25
C GLU A 394 -17.64 -6.42 5.85
N TRP A 395 -16.72 -6.73 4.95
CA TRP A 395 -16.82 -6.36 3.53
C TRP A 395 -16.66 -7.58 2.61
N PRO A 396 -17.50 -7.74 1.55
CA PRO A 396 -18.71 -6.92 1.29
C PRO A 396 -19.74 -7.05 2.40
N PRO A 397 -20.69 -6.05 2.52
CA PRO A 397 -21.78 -6.14 3.48
C PRO A 397 -22.59 -7.44 3.32
N ALA A 398 -22.97 -8.08 4.43
CA ALA A 398 -23.70 -9.35 4.40
C ALA A 398 -25.07 -9.25 3.73
N ASP A 399 -25.68 -8.05 3.73
CA ASP A 399 -26.97 -7.75 3.10
C ASP A 399 -26.86 -7.29 1.64
N ALA A 400 -25.65 -7.23 1.09
CA ALA A 400 -25.44 -6.89 -0.32
C ALA A 400 -26.05 -7.94 -1.24
N ARG A 401 -26.92 -7.52 -2.15
CA ARG A 401 -27.58 -8.42 -3.11
C ARG A 401 -26.74 -8.52 -4.38
N LYS A 402 -26.59 -9.75 -4.88
CA LYS A 402 -25.96 -9.98 -6.16
C LYS A 402 -26.93 -9.69 -7.29
N GLU A 403 -26.61 -8.72 -8.12
CA GLU A 403 -27.33 -8.38 -9.33
C GLU A 403 -26.54 -8.84 -10.57
N VAL A 404 -27.26 -9.17 -11.63
CA VAL A 404 -26.68 -9.59 -12.90
C VAL A 404 -27.19 -8.70 -14.01
N LEU A 405 -26.27 -8.07 -14.73
CA LEU A 405 -26.60 -7.30 -15.93
C LEU A 405 -26.06 -8.03 -17.16
N PHE A 406 -26.90 -8.22 -18.17
CA PHE A 406 -26.57 -8.91 -19.40
C PHE A 406 -26.16 -7.93 -20.50
N LEU A 407 -25.05 -8.23 -21.17
CA LEU A 407 -24.62 -7.55 -22.37
C LEU A 407 -25.53 -7.97 -23.53
N ARG A 408 -26.18 -7.00 -24.19
CA ARG A 408 -27.14 -7.24 -25.28
C ARG A 408 -26.53 -6.87 -26.65
N SER A 409 -27.03 -7.49 -27.70
CA SER A 409 -26.54 -7.31 -29.09
C SER A 409 -26.62 -5.87 -29.60
N ASN A 410 -27.53 -5.06 -29.07
CA ASN A 410 -27.70 -3.65 -29.45
C ASN A 410 -26.88 -2.65 -28.61
N GLY A 411 -25.90 -3.14 -27.81
CA GLY A 411 -25.12 -2.31 -26.91
C GLY A 411 -25.84 -1.92 -25.61
N ALA A 412 -27.00 -2.51 -25.34
CA ALA A 412 -27.69 -2.32 -24.06
C ALA A 412 -27.09 -3.20 -22.96
N LEU A 413 -27.18 -2.69 -21.73
CA LEU A 413 -26.90 -3.43 -20.50
C LEU A 413 -28.23 -3.59 -19.73
N SER A 414 -28.70 -4.80 -19.49
CA SER A 414 -30.05 -5.06 -18.98
C SER A 414 -30.05 -6.15 -17.90
N ALA A 415 -30.92 -5.97 -16.90
CA ALA A 415 -31.21 -7.02 -15.92
C ALA A 415 -32.02 -8.18 -16.53
N GLU A 416 -32.67 -7.96 -17.67
CA GLU A 416 -33.45 -9.00 -18.34
C GLU A 416 -32.53 -9.97 -19.10
N ARG A 417 -32.79 -11.25 -18.92
CA ARG A 417 -32.04 -12.31 -19.62
C ARG A 417 -32.26 -12.21 -21.13
N PRO A 418 -31.20 -12.35 -21.96
CA PRO A 418 -31.33 -12.43 -23.41
C PRO A 418 -32.27 -13.56 -23.84
N ILE A 419 -33.12 -13.30 -24.81
CA ILE A 419 -33.98 -14.30 -25.45
C ILE A 419 -33.39 -14.77 -26.79
N GLU A 420 -32.42 -14.06 -27.32
CA GLU A 420 -31.69 -14.40 -28.53
C GLU A 420 -30.86 -15.67 -28.26
N ARG A 421 -30.90 -16.62 -29.17
CA ARG A 421 -30.12 -17.86 -29.05
C ARG A 421 -28.64 -17.61 -29.29
N GLU A 422 -28.31 -16.75 -30.25
CA GLU A 422 -26.95 -16.38 -30.62
C GLU A 422 -26.92 -14.89 -30.99
N SER A 423 -25.95 -14.19 -30.45
CA SER A 423 -25.62 -12.83 -30.90
C SER A 423 -24.15 -12.53 -30.61
N PHE A 424 -23.56 -11.71 -31.45
CA PHE A 424 -22.16 -11.33 -31.36
C PHE A 424 -22.02 -9.82 -31.40
N SER A 425 -21.16 -9.28 -30.54
CA SER A 425 -20.60 -7.93 -30.70
C SER A 425 -19.12 -8.09 -30.97
N GLY A 426 -18.63 -7.48 -32.02
CA GLY A 426 -17.24 -7.65 -32.45
C GLY A 426 -16.56 -6.34 -32.76
N TYR A 427 -15.26 -6.31 -32.59
CA TYR A 427 -14.40 -5.21 -33.04
C TYR A 427 -13.10 -5.75 -33.58
N ARG A 428 -12.39 -4.94 -34.33
CA ARG A 428 -11.03 -5.24 -34.78
C ARG A 428 -10.03 -4.50 -33.89
N SER A 429 -9.22 -5.25 -33.19
CA SER A 429 -8.07 -4.68 -32.46
C SER A 429 -6.95 -4.42 -33.46
N ASP A 430 -6.49 -3.17 -33.55
CA ASP A 430 -5.37 -2.78 -34.38
C ASP A 430 -4.16 -2.39 -33.53
N PRO A 431 -3.10 -3.20 -33.48
CA PRO A 431 -1.92 -2.88 -32.67
C PRO A 431 -1.15 -1.64 -33.17
N ALA A 432 -1.42 -1.15 -34.39
CA ALA A 432 -0.86 0.10 -34.88
C ALA A 432 -1.65 1.34 -34.41
N SER A 433 -2.85 1.15 -33.86
CA SER A 433 -3.70 2.22 -33.37
C SER A 433 -4.41 1.84 -32.07
N PRO A 434 -3.67 1.47 -31.02
CA PRO A 434 -4.26 1.03 -29.75
C PRO A 434 -5.12 2.14 -29.12
N VAL A 435 -6.14 1.75 -28.38
CA VAL A 435 -7.01 2.69 -27.67
C VAL A 435 -6.20 3.40 -26.58
N PRO A 436 -6.09 4.74 -26.58
CA PRO A 436 -5.41 5.45 -25.51
C PRO A 436 -6.22 5.38 -24.21
N TYR A 437 -5.54 5.40 -23.06
CA TYR A 437 -6.20 5.38 -21.73
C TYR A 437 -6.62 6.78 -21.24
N ASP A 438 -6.09 7.85 -21.85
CA ASP A 438 -6.40 9.25 -21.52
C ASP A 438 -6.31 10.12 -22.78
N PHE A 439 -6.99 11.28 -22.77
CA PHE A 439 -6.95 12.23 -23.86
C PHE A 439 -7.00 13.68 -23.34
N PRO A 440 -6.15 14.59 -23.84
CA PRO A 440 -5.03 14.35 -24.76
C PRO A 440 -3.95 13.47 -24.13
N MET A 441 -3.26 12.70 -24.96
CA MET A 441 -2.13 11.87 -24.52
C MET A 441 -1.05 12.73 -23.89
N ARG A 442 -0.43 12.22 -22.84
CA ARG A 442 0.59 12.93 -22.05
C ARG A 442 1.93 12.20 -22.12
N ALA A 443 3.00 12.94 -21.87
CA ALA A 443 4.34 12.37 -21.80
C ALA A 443 4.52 11.34 -20.68
N SER A 444 3.70 11.43 -19.63
CA SER A 444 3.69 10.49 -18.52
C SER A 444 2.28 10.32 -17.96
N ARG A 445 2.03 9.20 -17.31
CA ARG A 445 0.74 8.93 -16.66
C ARG A 445 0.48 9.96 -15.56
N ASP A 446 -0.68 10.63 -15.67
CA ASP A 446 -1.24 11.43 -14.59
C ASP A 446 -2.16 10.52 -13.75
N LYS A 447 -2.00 10.54 -12.41
CA LYS A 447 -2.85 9.77 -11.49
C LYS A 447 -4.36 10.07 -11.68
N ALA A 448 -4.70 11.25 -12.19
CA ALA A 448 -6.08 11.65 -12.48
C ALA A 448 -6.73 10.88 -13.64
N TYR A 449 -5.99 10.10 -14.42
CA TYR A 449 -6.58 9.31 -15.51
C TYR A 449 -7.65 8.31 -15.02
N MET A 450 -7.54 7.86 -13.76
CA MET A 450 -8.51 6.96 -13.13
C MET A 450 -9.93 7.57 -13.03
N VAL A 451 -10.06 8.88 -13.14
CA VAL A 451 -11.33 9.64 -13.15
C VAL A 451 -11.50 10.44 -14.44
N ALA A 452 -10.72 10.14 -15.48
CA ALA A 452 -10.82 10.81 -16.77
C ALA A 452 -12.11 10.43 -17.49
N ASP A 453 -12.66 11.39 -18.26
CA ASP A 453 -13.83 11.18 -19.09
C ASP A 453 -13.49 10.26 -20.27
N GLN A 454 -14.11 9.09 -20.33
CA GLN A 454 -13.85 8.06 -21.32
C GLN A 454 -14.71 8.19 -22.59
N ARG A 455 -15.48 9.26 -22.77
CA ARG A 455 -16.33 9.45 -23.97
C ARG A 455 -15.52 9.53 -25.25
N PHE A 456 -14.25 9.97 -25.18
CA PHE A 456 -13.35 9.96 -26.36
C PHE A 456 -13.10 8.55 -26.90
N ALA A 457 -13.07 7.55 -26.03
CA ALA A 457 -12.89 6.15 -26.41
C ALA A 457 -14.21 5.48 -26.81
N ALA A 458 -15.31 5.82 -26.16
CA ALA A 458 -16.62 5.19 -26.34
C ALA A 458 -17.18 5.30 -27.77
N GLY A 459 -16.77 6.33 -28.55
CA GLY A 459 -17.16 6.51 -29.94
C GLY A 459 -16.28 5.81 -30.97
N ARG A 460 -15.24 5.10 -30.54
CA ARG A 460 -14.32 4.39 -31.44
C ARG A 460 -14.94 3.07 -31.94
N PRO A 461 -14.67 2.66 -33.20
CA PRO A 461 -15.19 1.40 -33.76
C PRO A 461 -14.53 0.14 -33.17
N ASP A 462 -13.41 0.30 -32.46
CA ASP A 462 -12.65 -0.74 -31.78
C ASP A 462 -12.91 -0.78 -30.26
N VAL A 463 -13.99 -0.13 -29.78
CA VAL A 463 -14.44 -0.13 -28.40
C VAL A 463 -15.90 -0.54 -28.32
N LEU A 464 -16.22 -1.54 -27.52
CA LEU A 464 -17.60 -1.95 -27.24
C LEU A 464 -18.10 -1.31 -25.98
N CYS A 465 -19.21 -0.59 -26.07
CA CYS A 465 -19.88 0.03 -24.94
C CYS A 465 -21.27 -0.58 -24.72
N PHE A 466 -21.59 -0.84 -23.46
CA PHE A 466 -22.92 -1.32 -23.06
C PHE A 466 -23.47 -0.40 -21.96
N THR A 467 -24.69 0.10 -22.17
CA THR A 467 -25.31 1.08 -21.30
C THR A 467 -26.70 0.64 -20.89
N THR A 468 -27.08 0.96 -19.66
CA THR A 468 -28.47 0.82 -19.22
C THR A 468 -29.32 1.98 -19.74
N GLU A 469 -30.64 1.82 -19.78
CA GLU A 469 -31.54 2.98 -19.79
C GLU A 469 -31.29 3.85 -18.53
N PRO A 470 -31.70 5.12 -18.55
CA PRO A 470 -31.61 5.97 -17.37
C PRO A 470 -32.24 5.28 -16.15
N LEU A 471 -31.48 5.25 -15.06
CA LEU A 471 -31.93 4.58 -13.82
C LEU A 471 -33.13 5.34 -13.22
N ALA A 472 -34.14 4.60 -12.75
CA ALA A 472 -35.32 5.16 -12.11
C ALA A 472 -35.04 5.71 -10.68
N GLY A 473 -33.92 5.35 -10.09
CA GLY A 473 -33.48 5.76 -8.76
C GLY A 473 -32.01 5.50 -8.55
N ASP A 474 -31.51 5.89 -7.38
CA ASP A 474 -30.10 5.71 -7.01
C ASP A 474 -29.76 4.23 -6.86
N VAL A 475 -28.58 3.87 -7.33
CA VAL A 475 -28.03 2.52 -7.17
C VAL A 475 -26.65 2.61 -6.49
N THR A 476 -26.49 1.87 -5.39
CA THR A 476 -25.25 1.80 -4.65
C THR A 476 -24.58 0.44 -4.89
N PHE A 477 -23.37 0.46 -5.42
CA PHE A 477 -22.56 -0.76 -5.57
C PHE A 477 -21.68 -0.97 -4.34
N ALA A 478 -21.65 -2.21 -3.84
CA ALA A 478 -20.79 -2.61 -2.73
C ALA A 478 -20.22 -4.01 -3.01
N GLY A 479 -18.89 -4.13 -2.97
CA GLY A 479 -18.19 -5.37 -3.30
C GLY A 479 -17.64 -5.41 -4.72
N GLY A 480 -17.22 -6.61 -5.15
CA GLY A 480 -16.56 -6.81 -6.43
C GLY A 480 -17.52 -6.83 -7.62
N ILE A 481 -17.13 -6.18 -8.70
CA ILE A 481 -17.80 -6.28 -10.01
C ILE A 481 -17.08 -7.36 -10.83
N ARG A 482 -17.84 -8.34 -11.34
CA ARG A 482 -17.32 -9.43 -12.16
C ARG A 482 -17.82 -9.30 -13.59
N ALA A 483 -16.90 -9.15 -14.56
CA ALA A 483 -17.19 -9.36 -15.97
C ALA A 483 -17.11 -10.86 -16.31
N VAL A 484 -18.15 -11.41 -16.96
CA VAL A 484 -18.16 -12.78 -17.46
C VAL A 484 -18.41 -12.71 -18.97
N LEU A 485 -17.36 -12.99 -19.74
CA LEU A 485 -17.37 -12.86 -21.20
C LEU A 485 -17.15 -14.22 -21.85
N GLN A 486 -17.89 -14.48 -22.94
CA GLN A 486 -17.53 -15.51 -23.90
C GLN A 486 -16.89 -14.82 -25.10
N ALA A 487 -15.61 -15.07 -25.33
CA ALA A 487 -14.84 -14.40 -26.34
C ALA A 487 -14.31 -15.38 -27.38
N ALA A 488 -14.32 -14.98 -28.65
CA ALA A 488 -13.63 -15.66 -29.72
C ALA A 488 -12.68 -14.67 -30.39
N ILE A 489 -11.49 -15.14 -30.73
CA ILE A 489 -10.47 -14.36 -31.44
C ILE A 489 -10.16 -15.04 -32.76
N SER A 490 -9.88 -14.27 -33.82
CA SER A 490 -9.58 -14.78 -35.15
C SER A 490 -8.10 -15.04 -35.41
N THR A 491 -7.23 -14.60 -34.49
CA THR A 491 -5.77 -14.76 -34.54
C THR A 491 -5.23 -15.19 -33.18
N THR A 492 -4.07 -15.81 -33.18
CA THR A 492 -3.33 -16.17 -31.95
C THR A 492 -2.37 -15.07 -31.58
#